data_b8e382db8276abb6ec2b9bac09357b71
#
_entry.id   b8e382db8276abb6ec2b9bac09357b71
#
_cell.length_a   1.000
_cell.length_b   1.000
_cell.length_c   1.000
_cell.angle_alpha   90.00
_cell.angle_beta   90.00
_cell.angle_gamma   90.00
#
_symmetry.space_group_name_H-M   'P 1'
#
loop_
_entity.id
_entity.type
_entity.pdbx_description
1 polymer ?
#
loop_
_entity_poly.entity_id
_entity_poly.type
_entity_poly.pdbx_seq_one_letter_code
_entity_poly.pdbx_strand_id
1 'polypeptide(L)'
;MKELKTAGNLYCFDCMKEDSFGFVILAFALAVGGGVLGATLGTSHKRLCALISIGAGSLLGVTVFAILPETLEGLNWWQLLLGLASGYAVFALVSKYIFHVCPACAASHFDEATTHRFSEIASAMMLALAIHCTVDGLAMAAGGEKSEGAPATSHATGFTIILAVCVHKIPEGLALGGLLMGAGLSRKGIIARVMAVEATTLLGGAVGLIFFPSVSPFWISIALAHAGGGFLFLATHAVMGEILKHHKALVLGSFGAGFALIGAFALWLR
;
A
#
# COMPACT_ATOMS: atom_id res chain seq x y z
N MET A 1 -12.77 41.25 20.03
CA MET A 1 -13.27 39.86 20.01
C MET A 1 -13.06 39.18 18.62
N LYS A 2 -12.08 39.64 17.82
CA LYS A 2 -11.73 39.09 16.49
C LYS A 2 -10.32 38.46 16.45
N GLU A 3 -9.48 38.64 17.44
CA GLU A 3 -8.11 38.14 17.46
C GLU A 3 -7.94 36.74 18.09
N LEU A 4 -8.94 36.21 18.77
CA LEU A 4 -8.84 34.87 19.38
C LEU A 4 -9.14 33.69 18.41
N LYS A 5 -9.65 33.96 17.19
CA LYS A 5 -9.96 32.91 16.20
C LYS A 5 -8.76 32.53 15.32
N THR A 6 -7.77 33.43 15.19
CA THR A 6 -6.60 33.19 14.35
C THR A 6 -5.54 32.32 15.04
N ALA A 7 -5.41 32.39 16.35
CA ALA A 7 -4.43 31.58 17.09
C ALA A 7 -4.79 30.09 17.15
N GLY A 8 -6.07 29.75 17.19
CA GLY A 8 -6.52 28.35 17.23
C GLY A 8 -6.29 27.57 15.94
N ASN A 9 -6.28 28.25 14.78
CA ASN A 9 -6.06 27.60 13.49
C ASN A 9 -4.58 27.35 13.18
N LEU A 10 -3.65 28.18 13.69
CA LEU A 10 -2.21 27.96 13.50
C LEU A 10 -1.69 26.72 14.28
N TYR A 11 -2.18 26.54 15.51
CA TYR A 11 -1.80 25.36 16.33
C TYR A 11 -2.30 24.03 15.76
N CYS A 12 -3.37 24.04 14.99
CA CYS A 12 -3.91 22.81 14.36
C CYS A 12 -3.10 22.40 13.11
N PHE A 13 -2.47 23.32 12.41
CA PHE A 13 -1.79 23.04 11.13
C PHE A 13 -0.41 22.39 11.34
N ASP A 14 0.40 22.87 12.27
CA ASP A 14 1.70 22.28 12.60
C ASP A 14 1.55 20.92 13.30
N CYS A 15 0.56 20.78 14.20
CA CYS A 15 0.27 19.52 14.88
C CYS A 15 -0.09 18.40 13.90
N MET A 16 -0.80 18.70 12.81
CA MET A 16 -1.25 17.68 11.85
C MET A 16 -0.21 17.28 10.80
N LYS A 17 0.77 18.14 10.53
CA LYS A 17 1.94 17.79 9.71
C LYS A 17 2.87 16.82 10.45
N GLU A 18 3.05 17.03 11.74
CA GLU A 18 3.74 16.11 12.64
C GLU A 18 2.97 14.77 12.74
N ASP A 19 1.63 14.82 12.83
CA ASP A 19 0.79 13.63 12.85
C ASP A 19 0.87 12.81 11.55
N SER A 20 0.92 13.45 10.37
CA SER A 20 1.01 12.75 9.08
C SER A 20 2.30 11.94 8.95
N PHE A 21 3.44 12.51 9.34
CA PHE A 21 4.70 11.78 9.35
C PHE A 21 4.72 10.68 10.41
N GLY A 22 4.04 10.90 11.55
CA GLY A 22 3.82 9.89 12.58
C GLY A 22 3.09 8.66 12.05
N PHE A 23 2.08 8.85 11.19
CA PHE A 23 1.37 7.75 10.54
C PHE A 23 2.25 7.00 9.53
N VAL A 24 3.12 7.69 8.79
CA VAL A 24 4.08 7.03 7.89
C VAL A 24 5.07 6.17 8.69
N ILE A 25 5.54 6.65 9.84
CA ILE A 25 6.38 5.86 10.76
C ILE A 25 5.58 4.67 11.31
N LEU A 26 4.32 4.86 11.66
CA LEU A 26 3.46 3.77 12.13
C LEU A 26 3.29 2.70 11.05
N ALA A 27 3.02 3.08 9.81
CA ALA A 27 2.91 2.15 8.68
C ALA A 27 4.20 1.33 8.50
N PHE A 28 5.37 1.99 8.53
CA PHE A 28 6.66 1.34 8.51
C PHE A 28 6.81 0.33 9.67
N ALA A 29 6.48 0.74 10.90
CA ALA A 29 6.58 -0.12 12.08
C ALA A 29 5.65 -1.34 11.99
N LEU A 30 4.44 -1.16 11.49
CA LEU A 30 3.47 -2.25 11.26
C LEU A 30 3.97 -3.24 10.23
N ALA A 31 4.55 -2.76 9.12
CA ALA A 31 5.13 -3.61 8.08
C ALA A 31 6.34 -4.40 8.60
N VAL A 32 7.26 -3.74 9.32
CA VAL A 32 8.41 -4.41 9.95
C VAL A 32 7.94 -5.43 10.98
N GLY A 33 6.93 -5.10 11.80
CA GLY A 33 6.31 -6.02 12.75
C GLY A 33 5.72 -7.25 12.04
N GLY A 34 4.99 -7.04 10.95
CA GLY A 34 4.52 -8.12 10.07
C GLY A 34 5.66 -8.99 9.55
N GLY A 35 6.73 -8.37 9.08
CA GLY A 35 7.92 -9.07 8.59
C GLY A 35 8.63 -9.93 9.64
N VAL A 36 8.75 -9.42 10.86
CA VAL A 36 9.27 -10.17 12.01
C VAL A 36 8.38 -11.37 12.32
N LEU A 37 7.06 -11.19 12.34
CA LEU A 37 6.11 -12.28 12.53
C LEU A 37 6.24 -13.32 11.41
N GLY A 38 6.32 -12.91 10.15
CA GLY A 38 6.53 -13.81 9.01
C GLY A 38 7.81 -14.62 9.12
N ALA A 39 8.91 -13.99 9.59
CA ALA A 39 10.20 -14.65 9.82
C ALA A 39 10.22 -15.60 11.01
N THR A 40 9.28 -15.49 11.96
CA THR A 40 9.27 -16.29 13.20
C THR A 40 8.24 -17.41 13.19
N LEU A 41 7.05 -17.19 12.61
CA LEU A 41 5.91 -18.10 12.71
C LEU A 41 5.95 -19.28 11.75
N GLY A 42 6.86 -19.29 10.76
CA GLY A 42 6.89 -20.33 9.74
C GLY A 42 5.55 -20.40 9.00
N THR A 43 5.44 -19.79 7.86
CA THR A 43 4.16 -19.71 7.14
C THR A 43 3.93 -20.96 6.30
N SER A 44 2.81 -21.66 6.53
CA SER A 44 2.32 -22.65 5.56
C SER A 44 1.86 -21.93 4.28
N HIS A 45 1.97 -22.59 3.14
CA HIS A 45 1.49 -22.07 1.83
C HIS A 45 0.07 -21.49 1.91
N LYS A 46 -0.87 -22.19 2.57
CA LYS A 46 -2.25 -21.72 2.76
C LYS A 46 -2.33 -20.37 3.51
N ARG A 47 -1.54 -20.20 4.57
CA ARG A 47 -1.52 -18.95 5.35
C ARG A 47 -0.95 -17.80 4.51
N LEU A 48 0.11 -18.05 3.75
CA LEU A 48 0.72 -17.08 2.88
C LEU A 48 -0.27 -16.61 1.80
N CYS A 49 -0.96 -17.54 1.12
CA CYS A 49 -2.01 -17.22 0.15
C CYS A 49 -3.14 -16.39 0.77
N ALA A 50 -3.61 -16.74 1.97
CA ALA A 50 -4.65 -15.99 2.66
C ALA A 50 -4.20 -14.55 2.97
N LEU A 51 -2.98 -14.36 3.46
CA LEU A 51 -2.44 -13.04 3.84
C LEU A 51 -2.22 -12.14 2.62
N ILE A 52 -1.66 -12.68 1.54
CA ILE A 52 -1.51 -11.96 0.28
C ILE A 52 -2.89 -11.56 -0.26
N SER A 53 -3.87 -12.45 -0.17
CA SER A 53 -5.23 -12.16 -0.64
C SER A 53 -5.93 -11.09 0.22
N ILE A 54 -5.75 -11.09 1.55
CA ILE A 54 -6.24 -10.02 2.43
C ILE A 54 -5.60 -8.68 2.03
N GLY A 55 -4.28 -8.64 1.84
CA GLY A 55 -3.57 -7.45 1.39
C GLY A 55 -4.09 -6.94 0.04
N ALA A 56 -4.25 -7.83 -0.94
CA ALA A 56 -4.79 -7.49 -2.26
C ALA A 56 -6.22 -6.94 -2.18
N GLY A 57 -7.07 -7.54 -1.35
CA GLY A 57 -8.42 -7.04 -1.07
C GLY A 57 -8.41 -5.66 -0.43
N SER A 58 -7.50 -5.44 0.52
CA SER A 58 -7.32 -4.13 1.15
C SER A 58 -6.89 -3.06 0.14
N LEU A 59 -5.93 -3.36 -0.76
CA LEU A 59 -5.50 -2.44 -1.82
C LEU A 59 -6.64 -2.06 -2.77
N LEU A 60 -7.47 -3.03 -3.17
CA LEU A 60 -8.66 -2.73 -3.96
C LEU A 60 -9.66 -1.88 -3.17
N GLY A 61 -9.86 -2.19 -1.88
CA GLY A 61 -10.71 -1.41 -0.99
C GLY A 61 -10.25 0.04 -0.88
N VAL A 62 -8.94 0.27 -0.68
CA VAL A 62 -8.34 1.62 -0.68
C VAL A 62 -8.64 2.35 -1.98
N THR A 63 -8.41 1.69 -3.11
CA THR A 63 -8.65 2.30 -4.42
C THR A 63 -10.10 2.72 -4.57
N VAL A 64 -11.05 1.83 -4.23
CA VAL A 64 -12.49 2.06 -4.45
C VAL A 64 -13.10 3.03 -3.43
N PHE A 65 -12.75 2.90 -2.14
CA PHE A 65 -13.44 3.63 -1.08
C PHE A 65 -12.71 4.90 -0.61
N ALA A 66 -11.42 5.03 -0.92
CA ALA A 66 -10.64 6.21 -0.55
C ALA A 66 -10.12 6.97 -1.78
N ILE A 67 -9.30 6.35 -2.64
CA ILE A 67 -8.64 7.07 -3.74
C ILE A 67 -9.65 7.57 -4.79
N LEU A 68 -10.56 6.72 -5.25
CA LEU A 68 -11.54 7.13 -6.26
C LEU A 68 -12.40 8.33 -5.81
N PRO A 69 -13.05 8.32 -4.64
CA PRO A 69 -13.82 9.47 -4.18
C PRO A 69 -12.99 10.75 -4.10
N GLU A 70 -11.79 10.67 -3.50
CA GLU A 70 -10.90 11.83 -3.33
C GLU A 70 -10.47 12.42 -4.69
N THR A 71 -10.08 11.58 -5.61
CA THR A 71 -9.61 12.02 -6.92
C THR A 71 -10.74 12.58 -7.80
N LEU A 72 -11.98 12.10 -7.63
CA LEU A 72 -13.14 12.63 -8.35
C LEU A 72 -13.54 14.05 -7.92
N GLU A 73 -13.09 14.53 -6.76
CA GLU A 73 -13.28 15.93 -6.35
C GLU A 73 -12.38 16.89 -7.16
N GLY A 74 -11.18 16.41 -7.58
CA GLY A 74 -10.20 17.23 -8.30
C GLY A 74 -10.05 16.93 -9.79
N LEU A 75 -10.57 15.80 -10.27
CA LEU A 75 -10.39 15.33 -11.64
C LEU A 75 -11.71 15.05 -12.35
N ASN A 76 -11.73 15.31 -13.67
CA ASN A 76 -12.78 14.80 -14.51
C ASN A 76 -12.61 13.28 -14.70
N TRP A 77 -13.71 12.56 -14.98
CA TRP A 77 -13.73 11.10 -15.13
C TRP A 77 -12.68 10.54 -16.11
N TRP A 78 -12.38 11.24 -17.22
CA TRP A 78 -11.38 10.81 -18.20
C TRP A 78 -9.94 11.02 -17.71
N GLN A 79 -9.67 12.09 -16.90
CA GLN A 79 -8.38 12.33 -16.25
C GLN A 79 -8.11 11.27 -15.19
N LEU A 80 -9.13 10.92 -14.42
CA LEU A 80 -9.07 9.81 -13.47
C LEU A 80 -8.73 8.49 -14.16
N LEU A 81 -9.43 8.16 -15.26
CA LEU A 81 -9.14 6.94 -16.03
C LEU A 81 -7.73 6.92 -16.59
N LEU A 82 -7.22 8.04 -17.09
CA LEU A 82 -5.84 8.14 -17.57
C LEU A 82 -4.83 7.99 -16.43
N GLY A 83 -5.09 8.58 -15.27
CA GLY A 83 -4.27 8.41 -14.07
C GLY A 83 -4.20 6.94 -13.64
N LEU A 84 -5.35 6.28 -13.48
CA LEU A 84 -5.45 4.86 -13.15
C LEU A 84 -4.75 3.99 -14.21
N ALA A 85 -5.01 4.24 -15.50
CA ALA A 85 -4.40 3.48 -16.59
C ALA A 85 -2.88 3.63 -16.62
N SER A 86 -2.36 4.84 -16.33
CA SER A 86 -0.92 5.09 -16.28
C SER A 86 -0.24 4.31 -15.16
N GLY A 87 -0.82 4.31 -13.96
CA GLY A 87 -0.31 3.53 -12.82
C GLY A 87 -0.37 2.03 -13.08
N TYR A 88 -1.51 1.55 -13.56
CA TYR A 88 -1.67 0.14 -13.94
C TYR A 88 -0.63 -0.28 -15.00
N ALA A 89 -0.45 0.54 -16.05
CA ALA A 89 0.50 0.27 -17.14
C ALA A 89 1.96 0.26 -16.65
N VAL A 90 2.35 1.20 -15.79
CA VAL A 90 3.72 1.24 -15.22
C VAL A 90 4.00 -0.04 -14.46
N PHE A 91 3.11 -0.45 -13.55
CA PHE A 91 3.29 -1.69 -12.80
C PHE A 91 3.24 -2.95 -13.69
N ALA A 92 2.38 -2.96 -14.71
CA ALA A 92 2.33 -4.03 -15.70
C ALA A 92 3.64 -4.13 -16.50
N LEU A 93 4.20 -3.00 -16.92
CA LEU A 93 5.48 -2.96 -17.64
C LEU A 93 6.65 -3.41 -16.74
N VAL A 94 6.70 -2.89 -15.50
CA VAL A 94 7.70 -3.32 -14.51
C VAL A 94 7.61 -4.82 -14.27
N SER A 95 6.41 -5.34 -14.05
CA SER A 95 6.18 -6.78 -13.86
C SER A 95 6.60 -7.60 -15.09
N LYS A 96 6.29 -7.13 -16.29
CA LYS A 96 6.58 -7.86 -17.54
C LYS A 96 8.06 -7.84 -17.91
N TYR A 97 8.73 -6.70 -17.80
CA TYR A 97 10.07 -6.52 -18.37
C TYR A 97 11.20 -6.63 -17.34
N ILE A 98 10.94 -6.32 -16.09
CA ILE A 98 11.97 -6.30 -15.05
C ILE A 98 11.91 -7.58 -14.22
N PHE A 99 10.72 -8.07 -13.89
CA PHE A 99 10.59 -9.09 -12.87
C PHE A 99 10.06 -10.44 -13.31
N HIS A 100 9.40 -10.58 -14.43
CA HIS A 100 8.80 -11.86 -14.91
C HIS A 100 8.06 -12.69 -13.82
N VAL A 101 7.85 -12.12 -12.62
CA VAL A 101 7.34 -12.80 -11.43
C VAL A 101 6.34 -11.91 -10.70
N CYS A 102 5.11 -12.37 -10.66
CA CYS A 102 4.08 -11.82 -9.77
C CYS A 102 4.33 -12.32 -8.33
N PRO A 103 4.17 -11.47 -7.27
CA PRO A 103 4.26 -11.89 -5.87
C PRO A 103 3.38 -13.10 -5.52
N ALA A 104 2.20 -13.18 -6.09
CA ALA A 104 1.30 -14.33 -5.95
C ALA A 104 1.81 -15.58 -6.68
N CYS A 105 2.48 -15.41 -7.85
CA CYS A 105 3.11 -16.53 -8.55
C CYS A 105 4.31 -17.08 -7.77
N ALA A 106 5.05 -16.24 -7.06
CA ALA A 106 6.13 -16.67 -6.18
C ALA A 106 5.63 -17.55 -5.03
N ALA A 107 4.48 -17.20 -4.44
CA ALA A 107 3.86 -17.99 -3.38
C ALA A 107 3.36 -19.36 -3.86
N SER A 108 2.99 -19.50 -5.15
CA SER A 108 2.45 -20.75 -5.71
C SER A 108 3.52 -21.78 -6.12
N HIS A 109 4.80 -21.39 -6.16
CA HIS A 109 5.91 -22.25 -6.56
C HIS A 109 6.77 -22.75 -5.38
N PHE A 110 6.17 -22.91 -4.21
CA PHE A 110 6.82 -23.52 -3.04
C PHE A 110 7.04 -25.03 -3.22
N ASP A 111 7.90 -25.41 -4.14
CA ASP A 111 8.39 -26.77 -4.25
C ASP A 111 9.88 -26.78 -3.85
N GLU A 112 10.28 -27.69 -2.94
CA GLU A 112 11.57 -27.71 -2.23
C GLU A 112 12.82 -27.78 -3.13
N ALA A 113 12.66 -28.02 -4.43
CA ALA A 113 13.76 -28.27 -5.37
C ALA A 113 14.46 -27.01 -5.93
N THR A 114 14.09 -25.77 -5.55
CA THR A 114 14.49 -24.58 -6.31
C THR A 114 15.01 -23.39 -5.50
N THR A 115 15.86 -23.62 -4.51
CA THR A 115 16.48 -22.55 -3.67
C THR A 115 17.14 -21.43 -4.50
N HIS A 116 17.69 -21.72 -5.66
CA HIS A 116 18.30 -20.72 -6.57
C HIS A 116 17.26 -19.81 -7.23
N ARG A 117 16.11 -20.34 -7.65
CA ARG A 117 15.00 -19.54 -8.20
C ARG A 117 14.35 -18.65 -7.15
N PHE A 118 14.33 -19.07 -5.88
CA PHE A 118 13.77 -18.25 -4.80
C PHE A 118 14.56 -16.97 -4.54
N SER A 119 15.87 -17.00 -4.69
CA SER A 119 16.74 -15.82 -4.53
C SER A 119 16.46 -14.75 -5.60
N GLU A 120 16.28 -15.17 -6.85
CA GLU A 120 15.94 -14.26 -7.95
C GLU A 120 14.52 -13.68 -7.80
N ILE A 121 13.56 -14.54 -7.46
CA ILE A 121 12.17 -14.15 -7.18
C ILE A 121 12.10 -13.18 -6.01
N ALA A 122 12.82 -13.46 -4.93
CA ALA A 122 12.83 -12.60 -3.74
C ALA A 122 13.44 -11.23 -4.06
N SER A 123 14.50 -11.16 -4.86
CA SER A 123 15.13 -9.91 -5.25
C SER A 123 14.22 -9.06 -6.14
N ALA A 124 13.58 -9.67 -7.12
CA ALA A 124 12.61 -9.02 -7.99
C ALA A 124 11.41 -8.49 -7.20
N MET A 125 10.91 -9.29 -6.27
CA MET A 125 9.79 -8.90 -5.40
C MET A 125 10.17 -7.77 -4.45
N MET A 126 11.37 -7.79 -3.86
CA MET A 126 11.84 -6.69 -3.00
C MET A 126 11.87 -5.35 -3.75
N LEU A 127 12.32 -5.34 -5.01
CA LEU A 127 12.35 -4.10 -5.80
C LEU A 127 10.93 -3.64 -6.18
N ALA A 128 10.04 -4.56 -6.58
CA ALA A 128 8.64 -4.23 -6.85
C ALA A 128 7.94 -3.67 -5.61
N LEU A 129 8.18 -4.31 -4.46
CA LEU A 129 7.65 -3.85 -3.17
C LEU A 129 8.24 -2.48 -2.77
N ALA A 130 9.53 -2.23 -2.99
CA ALA A 130 10.13 -0.94 -2.69
C ALA A 130 9.49 0.20 -3.49
N ILE A 131 9.16 -0.03 -4.78
CA ILE A 131 8.40 0.92 -5.60
C ILE A 131 6.99 1.11 -5.02
N HIS A 132 6.31 0.02 -4.68
CA HIS A 132 4.98 0.05 -4.06
C HIS A 132 4.99 0.82 -2.73
N CYS A 133 5.91 0.50 -1.83
CA CYS A 133 6.06 1.18 -0.54
C CYS A 133 6.34 2.69 -0.69
N THR A 134 7.12 3.08 -1.71
CA THR A 134 7.33 4.50 -2.02
C THR A 134 6.02 5.18 -2.41
N VAL A 135 5.20 4.51 -3.23
CA VAL A 135 3.87 5.01 -3.64
C VAL A 135 2.91 5.09 -2.45
N ASP A 136 2.95 4.12 -1.53
CA ASP A 136 2.18 4.16 -0.28
C ASP A 136 2.53 5.39 0.55
N GLY A 137 3.82 5.66 0.73
CA GLY A 137 4.29 6.85 1.45
C GLY A 137 3.82 8.15 0.80
N LEU A 138 3.89 8.24 -0.53
CA LEU A 138 3.36 9.38 -1.29
C LEU A 138 1.85 9.51 -1.11
N ALA A 139 1.09 8.42 -1.18
CA ALA A 139 -0.37 8.43 -0.99
C ALA A 139 -0.75 8.88 0.42
N MET A 140 -0.01 8.44 1.46
CA MET A 140 -0.22 8.90 2.84
C MET A 140 0.07 10.40 3.00
N ALA A 141 1.13 10.90 2.38
CA ALA A 141 1.45 12.33 2.38
C ALA A 141 0.36 13.13 1.68
N ALA A 142 -0.13 12.68 0.52
CA ALA A 142 -1.24 13.33 -0.20
C ALA A 142 -2.55 13.32 0.61
N GLY A 143 -2.85 12.21 1.30
CA GLY A 143 -4.01 12.12 2.19
C GLY A 143 -3.91 13.03 3.43
N GLY A 144 -2.70 13.40 3.85
CA GLY A 144 -2.45 14.33 4.95
C GLY A 144 -2.45 15.80 4.53
N GLU A 145 -2.31 16.13 3.23
CA GLU A 145 -2.35 17.49 2.73
C GLU A 145 -3.80 18.02 2.69
N LYS A 146 -4.00 19.19 3.28
CA LYS A 146 -5.31 19.84 3.36
C LYS A 146 -5.29 21.12 2.56
N SER A 147 -6.23 21.28 1.63
CA SER A 147 -6.55 22.59 1.08
C SER A 147 -7.28 23.41 2.12
N GLU A 148 -6.84 24.65 2.39
CA GLU A 148 -7.60 25.60 3.16
C GLU A 148 -8.98 25.79 2.50
N GLY A 149 -10.05 25.48 3.26
CA GLY A 149 -11.43 25.56 2.76
C GLY A 149 -12.01 24.26 2.19
N ALA A 150 -11.29 23.14 2.25
CA ALA A 150 -11.82 21.85 1.85
C ALA A 150 -13.00 21.40 2.75
N PRO A 151 -14.05 20.79 2.19
CA PRO A 151 -15.18 20.31 2.95
C PRO A 151 -14.74 19.21 3.95
N ALA A 152 -15.51 19.06 5.04
CA ALA A 152 -15.22 18.07 6.10
C ALA A 152 -15.10 16.63 5.58
N THR A 153 -15.74 16.31 4.45
CA THR A 153 -15.64 15.01 3.75
C THR A 153 -14.22 14.71 3.27
N SER A 154 -13.45 15.71 2.84
CA SER A 154 -12.07 15.50 2.39
C SER A 154 -11.13 15.08 3.53
N HIS A 155 -11.42 15.51 4.76
CA HIS A 155 -10.66 15.07 5.93
C HIS A 155 -10.87 13.59 6.27
N ALA A 156 -12.13 13.11 6.15
CA ALA A 156 -12.47 11.71 6.37
C ALA A 156 -11.81 10.82 5.30
N THR A 157 -11.75 11.27 4.06
CA THR A 157 -11.14 10.51 2.94
C THR A 157 -9.62 10.41 3.09
N GLY A 158 -8.95 11.52 3.42
CA GLY A 158 -7.50 11.52 3.67
C GLY A 158 -7.11 10.58 4.82
N PHE A 159 -7.84 10.62 5.93
CA PHE A 159 -7.62 9.69 7.05
C PHE A 159 -7.92 8.24 6.65
N THR A 160 -8.91 7.99 5.81
CA THR A 160 -9.21 6.65 5.27
C THR A 160 -8.04 6.09 4.46
N ILE A 161 -7.37 6.90 3.63
CA ILE A 161 -6.18 6.50 2.88
C ILE A 161 -5.07 6.08 3.86
N ILE A 162 -4.76 6.92 4.85
CA ILE A 162 -3.73 6.66 5.86
C ILE A 162 -4.02 5.35 6.60
N LEU A 163 -5.24 5.20 7.13
CA LEU A 163 -5.64 4.02 7.88
C LEU A 163 -5.58 2.76 7.02
N ALA A 164 -6.05 2.85 5.78
CA ALA A 164 -6.06 1.76 4.84
C ALA A 164 -4.63 1.30 4.50
N VAL A 165 -3.70 2.26 4.31
CA VAL A 165 -2.28 1.93 4.11
C VAL A 165 -1.73 1.24 5.36
N CYS A 166 -1.96 1.75 6.57
CA CYS A 166 -1.51 1.13 7.80
C CYS A 166 -2.02 -0.32 7.96
N VAL A 167 -3.28 -0.58 7.62
CA VAL A 167 -3.89 -1.91 7.76
C VAL A 167 -3.27 -2.93 6.81
N HIS A 168 -3.03 -2.57 5.54
CA HIS A 168 -2.47 -3.53 4.59
C HIS A 168 -0.95 -3.75 4.77
N LYS A 169 -0.25 -2.86 5.44
CA LYS A 169 1.19 -3.00 5.73
C LYS A 169 1.52 -4.20 6.60
N ILE A 170 0.64 -4.61 7.51
CA ILE A 170 0.86 -5.81 8.34
C ILE A 170 0.91 -7.08 7.47
N PRO A 171 -0.11 -7.41 6.66
CA PRO A 171 -0.06 -8.58 5.78
C PRO A 171 1.03 -8.47 4.71
N GLU A 172 1.36 -7.28 4.23
CA GLU A 172 2.46 -7.04 3.28
C GLU A 172 3.80 -7.46 3.88
N GLY A 173 4.15 -6.91 5.04
CA GLY A 173 5.39 -7.25 5.75
C GLY A 173 5.45 -8.74 6.11
N LEU A 174 4.34 -9.32 6.57
CA LEU A 174 4.26 -10.74 6.92
C LEU A 174 4.48 -11.64 5.69
N ALA A 175 3.91 -11.28 4.54
CA ALA A 175 4.11 -11.99 3.28
C ALA A 175 5.57 -11.92 2.82
N LEU A 176 6.19 -10.72 2.88
CA LEU A 176 7.60 -10.54 2.55
C LEU A 176 8.52 -11.34 3.48
N GLY A 177 8.30 -11.25 4.80
CA GLY A 177 9.08 -12.00 5.79
C GLY A 177 8.97 -13.51 5.61
N GLY A 178 7.75 -14.02 5.35
CA GLY A 178 7.50 -15.42 5.05
C GLY A 178 8.17 -15.91 3.77
N LEU A 179 8.15 -15.10 2.71
CA LEU A 179 8.81 -15.41 1.45
C LEU A 179 10.33 -15.48 1.60
N LEU A 180 10.93 -14.48 2.25
CA LEU A 180 12.38 -14.44 2.48
C LEU A 180 12.83 -15.60 3.36
N MET A 181 11.99 -16.06 4.29
CA MET A 181 12.25 -17.26 5.07
C MET A 181 12.20 -18.51 4.19
N GLY A 182 11.22 -18.63 3.30
CA GLY A 182 11.15 -19.70 2.31
C GLY A 182 12.38 -19.73 1.38
N ALA A 183 12.97 -18.58 1.10
CA ALA A 183 14.23 -18.45 0.34
C ALA A 183 15.48 -18.86 1.16
N GLY A 184 15.33 -19.37 2.37
CA GLY A 184 16.44 -19.89 3.19
C GLY A 184 17.31 -18.81 3.85
N LEU A 185 16.86 -17.56 3.90
CA LEU A 185 17.63 -16.49 4.53
C LEU A 185 17.61 -16.61 6.06
N SER A 186 18.71 -16.16 6.69
CA SER A 186 18.75 -16.04 8.16
C SER A 186 17.76 -15.00 8.66
N ARG A 187 17.23 -15.18 9.88
CA ARG A 187 16.27 -14.25 10.49
C ARG A 187 16.75 -12.79 10.49
N LYS A 188 18.03 -12.57 10.83
CA LYS A 188 18.64 -11.23 10.78
C LYS A 188 18.66 -10.67 9.36
N GLY A 189 18.98 -11.48 8.38
CA GLY A 189 18.99 -11.12 6.96
C GLY A 189 17.59 -10.81 6.44
N ILE A 190 16.56 -11.51 6.90
CA ILE A 190 15.16 -11.25 6.57
C ILE A 190 14.73 -9.89 7.13
N ILE A 191 14.93 -9.67 8.44
CA ILE A 191 14.55 -8.42 9.10
C ILE A 191 15.24 -7.22 8.44
N ALA A 192 16.53 -7.32 8.14
CA ALA A 192 17.27 -6.24 7.47
C ALA A 192 16.70 -5.91 6.09
N ARG A 193 16.29 -6.92 5.32
CA ARG A 193 15.68 -6.71 3.99
C ARG A 193 14.27 -6.15 4.07
N VAL A 194 13.46 -6.66 4.99
CA VAL A 194 12.12 -6.10 5.27
C VAL A 194 12.26 -4.63 5.64
N MET A 195 13.13 -4.29 6.59
CA MET A 195 13.38 -2.90 6.98
C MET A 195 13.84 -2.04 5.80
N ALA A 196 14.73 -2.54 4.94
CA ALA A 196 15.23 -1.79 3.78
C ALA A 196 14.12 -1.52 2.76
N VAL A 197 13.28 -2.50 2.47
CA VAL A 197 12.13 -2.35 1.56
C VAL A 197 11.11 -1.38 2.16
N GLU A 198 10.70 -1.61 3.39
CA GLU A 198 9.66 -0.80 4.02
C GLU A 198 10.13 0.64 4.34
N ALA A 199 11.44 0.87 4.49
CA ALA A 199 12.00 2.22 4.62
C ALA A 199 11.72 3.11 3.39
N THR A 200 11.40 2.52 2.24
CA THR A 200 10.98 3.30 1.07
C THR A 200 9.59 3.93 1.27
N THR A 201 8.76 3.42 2.18
CA THR A 201 7.53 4.12 2.64
C THR A 201 7.88 5.44 3.34
N LEU A 202 8.92 5.43 4.20
CA LEU A 202 9.38 6.66 4.85
C LEU A 202 9.93 7.65 3.83
N LEU A 203 10.67 7.16 2.83
CA LEU A 203 11.20 7.98 1.74
C LEU A 203 10.05 8.61 0.94
N GLY A 204 9.06 7.83 0.52
CA GLY A 204 7.88 8.32 -0.19
C GLY A 204 7.10 9.36 0.62
N GLY A 205 6.87 9.07 1.90
CA GLY A 205 6.22 10.01 2.83
C GLY A 205 6.99 11.32 2.99
N ALA A 206 8.31 11.26 3.21
CA ALA A 206 9.15 12.44 3.31
C ALA A 206 9.16 13.27 2.02
N VAL A 207 9.29 12.63 0.86
CA VAL A 207 9.22 13.30 -0.45
C VAL A 207 7.85 13.96 -0.63
N GLY A 208 6.76 13.27 -0.34
CA GLY A 208 5.41 13.81 -0.44
C GLY A 208 5.23 15.05 0.46
N LEU A 209 5.58 14.94 1.74
CA LEU A 209 5.44 16.04 2.71
C LEU A 209 6.33 17.27 2.39
N ILE A 210 7.46 17.07 1.71
CA ILE A 210 8.34 18.18 1.29
C ILE A 210 7.81 18.86 0.02
N PHE A 211 7.36 18.07 -0.96
CA PHE A 211 7.06 18.60 -2.29
C PHE A 211 5.59 18.93 -2.50
N PHE A 212 4.64 18.18 -1.91
CA PHE A 212 3.20 18.38 -2.15
C PHE A 212 2.68 19.76 -1.72
N PRO A 213 3.16 20.42 -0.64
CA PRO A 213 2.69 21.75 -0.30
C PRO A 213 2.91 22.80 -1.40
N SER A 214 3.88 22.58 -2.28
CA SER A 214 4.17 23.44 -3.44
C SER A 214 3.50 22.99 -4.74
N VAL A 215 2.79 21.84 -4.72
CA VAL A 215 2.15 21.23 -5.89
C VAL A 215 0.66 21.56 -5.88
N SER A 216 0.11 21.90 -7.05
CA SER A 216 -1.33 22.17 -7.12
C SER A 216 -2.17 20.92 -6.82
N PRO A 217 -3.38 21.06 -6.23
CA PRO A 217 -4.28 19.94 -5.92
C PRO A 217 -4.57 19.03 -7.12
N PHE A 218 -4.60 19.59 -8.32
CA PHE A 218 -4.77 18.83 -9.57
C PHE A 218 -3.67 17.75 -9.73
N TRP A 219 -2.39 18.11 -9.55
CA TRP A 219 -1.29 17.16 -9.71
C TRP A 219 -1.24 16.12 -8.57
N ILE A 220 -1.66 16.51 -7.37
CA ILE A 220 -1.81 15.57 -6.25
C ILE A 220 -2.88 14.54 -6.58
N SER A 221 -4.04 14.98 -7.12
CA SER A 221 -5.11 14.07 -7.55
C SER A 221 -4.66 13.14 -8.69
N ILE A 222 -3.85 13.63 -9.64
CA ILE A 222 -3.24 12.78 -10.69
C ILE A 222 -2.29 11.75 -10.08
N ALA A 223 -1.45 12.14 -9.12
CA ALA A 223 -0.53 11.22 -8.44
C ALA A 223 -1.28 10.14 -7.65
N LEU A 224 -2.37 10.52 -6.95
CA LEU A 224 -3.25 9.57 -6.26
C LEU A 224 -3.95 8.62 -7.23
N ALA A 225 -4.47 9.12 -8.35
CA ALA A 225 -5.07 8.27 -9.37
C ALA A 225 -4.04 7.28 -9.95
N HIS A 226 -2.81 7.73 -10.19
CA HIS A 226 -1.70 6.88 -10.63
C HIS A 226 -1.38 5.79 -9.59
N ALA A 227 -1.28 6.15 -8.31
CA ALA A 227 -1.09 5.19 -7.21
C ALA A 227 -2.23 4.16 -7.15
N GLY A 228 -3.49 4.62 -7.27
CA GLY A 228 -4.68 3.74 -7.34
C GLY A 228 -4.61 2.74 -8.49
N GLY A 229 -4.09 3.15 -9.65
CA GLY A 229 -3.83 2.27 -10.78
C GLY A 229 -2.81 1.18 -10.47
N GLY A 230 -1.74 1.52 -9.77
CA GLY A 230 -0.75 0.57 -9.27
C GLY A 230 -1.35 -0.43 -8.28
N PHE A 231 -2.15 0.05 -7.35
CA PHE A 231 -2.87 -0.81 -6.38
C PHE A 231 -3.85 -1.75 -7.08
N LEU A 232 -4.57 -1.27 -8.08
CA LEU A 232 -5.46 -2.09 -8.90
C LEU A 232 -4.69 -3.20 -9.63
N PHE A 233 -3.51 -2.89 -10.19
CA PHE A 233 -2.65 -3.90 -10.80
C PHE A 233 -2.23 -4.97 -9.78
N LEU A 234 -1.70 -4.56 -8.63
CA LEU A 234 -1.25 -5.48 -7.59
C LEU A 234 -2.39 -6.35 -7.06
N ALA A 235 -3.55 -5.74 -6.78
CA ALA A 235 -4.73 -6.46 -6.30
C ALA A 235 -5.22 -7.52 -7.30
N THR A 236 -5.35 -7.15 -8.57
CA THR A 236 -5.81 -8.06 -9.62
C THR A 236 -4.81 -9.19 -9.90
N HIS A 237 -3.52 -8.89 -9.96
CA HIS A 237 -2.48 -9.90 -10.22
C HIS A 237 -2.30 -10.87 -9.05
N ALA A 238 -2.36 -10.37 -7.80
CA ALA A 238 -2.26 -11.22 -6.62
C ALA A 238 -3.37 -12.28 -6.57
N VAL A 239 -4.59 -11.87 -6.91
CA VAL A 239 -5.76 -12.75 -6.86
C VAL A 239 -5.81 -13.70 -8.05
N MET A 240 -5.55 -13.22 -9.26
CA MET A 240 -5.62 -14.06 -10.47
C MET A 240 -4.60 -15.20 -10.45
N GLY A 241 -3.39 -14.95 -9.94
CA GLY A 241 -2.36 -15.97 -9.82
C GLY A 241 -2.77 -17.14 -8.92
N GLU A 242 -3.46 -16.86 -7.83
CA GLU A 242 -3.87 -17.88 -6.83
C GLU A 242 -5.21 -18.54 -7.15
N ILE A 243 -6.21 -17.78 -7.66
CA ILE A 243 -7.53 -18.34 -8.00
C ILE A 243 -7.42 -19.46 -9.05
N LEU A 244 -6.46 -19.33 -9.97
CA LEU A 244 -6.30 -20.28 -11.07
C LEU A 244 -5.64 -21.59 -10.64
N LYS A 245 -4.93 -21.63 -9.50
CA LYS A 245 -4.07 -22.77 -9.12
C LYS A 245 -4.57 -23.57 -7.92
N HIS A 246 -4.90 -22.94 -6.78
CA HIS A 246 -5.23 -23.66 -5.54
C HIS A 246 -6.18 -22.86 -4.63
N HIS A 247 -6.98 -23.56 -3.81
CA HIS A 247 -7.78 -22.99 -2.69
C HIS A 247 -8.67 -21.78 -3.01
N LYS A 248 -9.40 -21.79 -4.12
CA LYS A 248 -10.28 -20.69 -4.60
C LYS A 248 -11.13 -20.03 -3.50
N ALA A 249 -11.78 -20.84 -2.65
CA ALA A 249 -12.65 -20.34 -1.59
C ALA A 249 -11.87 -19.55 -0.51
N LEU A 250 -10.66 -20.02 -0.14
CA LEU A 250 -9.80 -19.31 0.83
C LEU A 250 -9.33 -17.97 0.26
N VAL A 251 -8.87 -17.97 -0.98
CA VAL A 251 -8.37 -16.76 -1.66
C VAL A 251 -9.47 -15.72 -1.80
N LEU A 252 -10.65 -16.12 -2.32
CA LEU A 252 -11.78 -15.22 -2.49
C LEU A 252 -12.36 -14.73 -1.16
N GLY A 253 -12.44 -15.60 -0.15
CA GLY A 253 -12.89 -15.23 1.19
C GLY A 253 -11.93 -14.24 1.88
N SER A 254 -10.62 -14.49 1.79
CA SER A 254 -9.59 -13.62 2.35
C SER A 254 -9.54 -12.28 1.63
N PHE A 255 -9.63 -12.27 0.31
CA PHE A 255 -9.71 -11.05 -0.51
C PHE A 255 -10.95 -10.23 -0.16
N GLY A 256 -12.13 -10.88 -0.11
CA GLY A 256 -13.38 -10.24 0.29
C GLY A 256 -13.31 -9.66 1.70
N ALA A 257 -12.66 -10.35 2.63
CA ALA A 257 -12.45 -9.86 4.00
C ALA A 257 -11.60 -8.59 4.03
N GLY A 258 -10.48 -8.53 3.30
CA GLY A 258 -9.64 -7.34 3.18
C GLY A 258 -10.39 -6.17 2.55
N PHE A 259 -11.11 -6.41 1.46
CA PHE A 259 -11.94 -5.41 0.79
C PHE A 259 -13.05 -4.86 1.71
N ALA A 260 -13.79 -5.75 2.38
CA ALA A 260 -14.87 -5.39 3.29
C ALA A 260 -14.37 -4.64 4.52
N LEU A 261 -13.19 -4.99 5.05
CA LEU A 261 -12.57 -4.31 6.18
C LEU A 261 -12.35 -2.82 5.86
N ILE A 262 -11.74 -2.53 4.71
CA ILE A 262 -11.51 -1.14 4.28
C ILE A 262 -12.83 -0.42 3.99
N GLY A 263 -13.78 -1.10 3.33
CA GLY A 263 -15.12 -0.54 3.08
C GLY A 263 -15.86 -0.20 4.39
N ALA A 264 -15.78 -1.06 5.40
CA ALA A 264 -16.38 -0.81 6.71
C ALA A 264 -15.73 0.41 7.40
N PHE A 265 -14.40 0.53 7.35
CA PHE A 265 -13.71 1.71 7.88
C PHE A 265 -14.11 2.98 7.13
N ALA A 266 -14.16 2.94 5.81
CA ALA A 266 -14.54 4.10 4.99
C ALA A 266 -15.98 4.56 5.28
N LEU A 267 -16.90 3.62 5.51
CA LEU A 267 -18.29 3.94 5.86
C LEU A 267 -18.42 4.44 7.30
N TRP A 268 -17.62 3.96 8.23
CA TRP A 268 -17.63 4.37 9.63
C TRP A 268 -17.08 5.79 9.83
N LEU A 269 -16.13 6.22 8.98
CA LEU A 269 -15.51 7.54 9.03
C LEU A 269 -16.32 8.64 8.30
N ARG A 270 -17.33 8.28 7.50
CA ARG A 270 -18.26 9.21 6.82
C ARG A 270 -19.41 9.61 7.69
#